data_07952c95b568c42472f86b7977c08826
#
_entry.id   07952c95b568c42472f86b7977c08826
#
_cell.length_a   1.000
_cell.length_b   1.000
_cell.length_c   1.000
_cell.angle_alpha   90.00
_cell.angle_beta   90.00
_cell.angle_gamma   90.00
#
_symmetry.space_group_name_H-M   'P 1'
#
loop_
_entity.id
_entity.type
_entity.pdbx_description
1 polymer ?
#
loop_
_entity_poly.entity_id
_entity_poly.type
_entity_poly.pdbx_seq_one_letter_code
_entity_poly.pdbx_strand_id
1 'polypeptide(L)'
;GRKMPFSVYLPKSYDGQKEYPVLYLLHGADGNHNDWMAQGMLNPYASAAEAAGGKEMIIVCPNGSPDGQNIFYCDNYQGNNMKYMTYFFDEFIPYVESNFKVKAGRGTRAIAGLSMGGFGSLYYSFLHPEMFCYVYACSPATAIEGAPNLYEMLGTKDLPGITIEIGKGDFLFGSANSFKQALDGSGIANEYITRDGIHDWAFWKGCLPKLLKKVSDTFEE
;
A
#
# COMPACT_ATOMS: atom_id res chain seq x y z
N GLY A 1 22.00 2.98 -14.40
CA GLY A 1 20.85 2.95 -13.51
C GLY A 1 19.57 3.34 -14.25
N ARG A 2 18.43 2.82 -13.79
CA ARG A 2 17.11 3.16 -14.32
C ARG A 2 16.53 4.32 -13.53
N LYS A 3 15.86 5.28 -14.19
CA LYS A 3 15.09 6.32 -13.48
C LYS A 3 13.78 5.72 -13.01
N MET A 4 13.53 5.82 -11.70
CA MET A 4 12.30 5.33 -11.05
C MET A 4 11.56 6.54 -10.47
N PRO A 5 10.58 7.10 -11.22
CA PRO A 5 9.82 8.25 -10.73
C PRO A 5 8.88 7.84 -9.59
N PHE A 6 8.57 8.80 -8.72
CA PHE A 6 7.57 8.66 -7.67
C PHE A 6 6.90 10.01 -7.41
N SER A 7 5.72 9.99 -6.83
CA SER A 7 4.99 11.19 -6.39
C SER A 7 4.96 11.24 -4.87
N VAL A 8 4.97 12.45 -4.32
CA VAL A 8 4.92 12.67 -2.87
C VAL A 8 3.85 13.68 -2.53
N TYR A 9 3.00 13.36 -1.58
CA TYR A 9 2.20 14.33 -0.84
C TYR A 9 2.96 14.73 0.42
N LEU A 10 3.11 16.02 0.63
CA LEU A 10 3.65 16.60 1.85
C LEU A 10 2.50 17.25 2.63
N PRO A 11 2.40 17.02 3.95
CA PRO A 11 1.36 17.64 4.76
C PRO A 11 1.50 19.16 4.76
N LYS A 12 0.39 19.86 5.03
CA LYS A 12 0.35 21.32 4.95
C LYS A 12 1.39 22.01 5.87
N SER A 13 1.69 21.39 7.00
CA SER A 13 2.67 21.94 7.95
C SER A 13 4.12 21.57 7.64
N TYR A 14 4.38 20.89 6.51
CA TYR A 14 5.74 20.44 6.17
C TYR A 14 6.67 21.63 5.94
N ASP A 15 7.66 21.77 6.82
CA ASP A 15 8.64 22.86 6.82
C ASP A 15 10.09 22.39 6.61
N GLY A 16 10.29 21.08 6.44
CA GLY A 16 11.61 20.46 6.30
C GLY A 16 12.38 20.32 7.63
N GLN A 17 11.76 20.58 8.78
CA GLN A 17 12.37 20.44 10.11
C GLN A 17 11.75 19.31 10.91
N LYS A 18 10.42 19.32 11.05
CA LYS A 18 9.66 18.30 11.76
C LYS A 18 9.64 16.98 10.98
N GLU A 19 9.75 15.87 11.68
CA GLU A 19 9.59 14.53 11.09
C GLU A 19 8.13 14.08 11.12
N TYR A 20 7.73 13.31 10.11
CA TYR A 20 6.37 12.82 9.90
C TYR A 20 6.37 11.31 9.69
N PRO A 21 5.33 10.59 10.13
CA PRO A 21 5.11 9.21 9.71
C PRO A 21 4.91 9.14 8.18
N VAL A 22 5.12 7.96 7.60
CA VAL A 22 5.05 7.76 6.15
C VAL A 22 4.08 6.66 5.77
N LEU A 23 3.29 6.92 4.73
CA LEU A 23 2.48 5.93 4.03
C LEU A 23 3.05 5.70 2.62
N TYR A 24 3.45 4.48 2.32
CA TYR A 24 3.74 4.05 0.95
C TYR A 24 2.45 3.58 0.30
N LEU A 25 2.04 4.20 -0.81
CA LEU A 25 0.74 4.00 -1.45
C LEU A 25 0.92 3.50 -2.90
N LEU A 26 0.68 2.21 -3.11
CA LEU A 26 0.99 1.48 -4.33
C LEU A 26 -0.16 1.54 -5.33
N HIS A 27 0.15 1.79 -6.62
CA HIS A 27 -0.84 1.81 -7.70
C HIS A 27 -1.15 0.41 -8.26
N GLY A 28 -2.19 0.28 -9.08
CA GLY A 28 -2.61 -0.95 -9.74
C GLY A 28 -1.87 -1.25 -11.05
N ALA A 29 -2.24 -2.35 -11.69
CA ALA A 29 -1.75 -2.69 -13.03
C ALA A 29 -2.07 -1.58 -14.04
N ASP A 30 -1.23 -1.45 -15.07
CA ASP A 30 -1.30 -0.44 -16.13
C ASP A 30 -1.26 1.01 -15.64
N GLY A 31 -0.95 1.19 -14.36
CA GLY A 31 -0.85 2.48 -13.70
C GLY A 31 0.59 2.98 -13.53
N ASN A 32 0.69 4.07 -12.79
CA ASN A 32 1.98 4.70 -12.47
C ASN A 32 1.90 5.53 -11.17
N HIS A 33 3.01 6.13 -10.79
CA HIS A 33 3.14 6.90 -9.55
C HIS A 33 2.18 8.10 -9.41
N ASN A 34 1.56 8.59 -10.51
CA ASN A 34 0.65 9.75 -10.46
C ASN A 34 -0.81 9.35 -10.24
N ASP A 35 -1.17 8.08 -10.37
CA ASP A 35 -2.57 7.67 -10.42
C ASP A 35 -3.33 8.02 -9.13
N TRP A 36 -2.75 7.79 -7.98
CA TRP A 36 -3.37 8.20 -6.72
C TRP A 36 -3.55 9.72 -6.61
N MET A 37 -2.60 10.50 -7.15
CA MET A 37 -2.70 11.96 -7.18
C MET A 37 -3.81 12.44 -8.12
N ALA A 38 -3.83 11.92 -9.35
CA ALA A 38 -4.73 12.36 -10.42
C ALA A 38 -6.12 11.72 -10.31
N GLN A 39 -6.19 10.39 -10.40
CA GLN A 39 -7.46 9.67 -10.42
C GLN A 39 -8.02 9.45 -9.01
N GLY A 40 -7.15 9.16 -8.04
CA GLY A 40 -7.50 9.03 -6.62
C GLY A 40 -7.85 10.35 -5.95
N MET A 41 -7.42 11.48 -6.53
CA MET A 41 -7.58 12.80 -5.91
C MET A 41 -6.95 12.85 -4.49
N LEU A 42 -5.78 12.26 -4.34
CA LEU A 42 -5.16 12.07 -3.02
C LEU A 42 -5.02 13.37 -2.21
N ASN A 43 -4.59 14.46 -2.85
CA ASN A 43 -4.33 15.73 -2.16
C ASN A 43 -5.56 16.27 -1.39
N PRO A 44 -6.75 16.42 -1.99
CA PRO A 44 -7.91 16.89 -1.22
C PRO A 44 -8.34 15.91 -0.12
N TYR A 45 -8.21 14.58 -0.33
CA TYR A 45 -8.56 13.61 0.70
C TYR A 45 -7.57 13.63 1.88
N ALA A 46 -6.26 13.75 1.61
CA ALA A 46 -5.25 13.85 2.65
C ALA A 46 -5.42 15.14 3.47
N SER A 47 -5.59 16.28 2.79
CA SER A 47 -5.86 17.57 3.46
C SER A 47 -7.16 17.54 4.28
N ALA A 48 -8.21 16.87 3.81
CA ALA A 48 -9.45 16.71 4.56
C ALA A 48 -9.27 15.83 5.79
N ALA A 49 -8.48 14.76 5.70
CA ALA A 49 -8.15 13.88 6.82
C ALA A 49 -7.37 14.65 7.92
N GLU A 50 -6.38 15.46 7.54
CA GLU A 50 -5.64 16.34 8.43
C GLU A 50 -6.56 17.37 9.13
N ALA A 51 -7.44 18.02 8.36
CA ALA A 51 -8.41 18.99 8.89
C ALA A 51 -9.43 18.35 9.85
N ALA A 52 -9.68 17.05 9.72
CA ALA A 52 -10.53 16.29 10.63
C ALA A 52 -9.78 15.79 11.89
N GLY A 53 -8.53 16.22 12.10
CA GLY A 53 -7.72 15.88 13.27
C GLY A 53 -6.90 14.58 13.11
N GLY A 54 -6.80 14.04 11.89
CA GLY A 54 -5.87 12.95 11.58
C GLY A 54 -4.41 13.39 11.70
N LYS A 55 -3.53 12.45 12.03
CA LYS A 55 -2.08 12.73 12.05
C LYS A 55 -1.60 13.10 10.65
N GLU A 56 -0.85 14.18 10.58
CA GLU A 56 -0.15 14.58 9.36
C GLU A 56 0.88 13.51 9.00
N MET A 57 0.95 13.16 7.71
CA MET A 57 1.86 12.14 7.21
C MET A 57 2.39 12.49 5.82
N ILE A 58 3.59 12.02 5.51
CA ILE A 58 4.11 12.00 4.15
C ILE A 58 3.49 10.81 3.43
N ILE A 59 2.95 10.99 2.22
CA ILE A 59 2.44 9.88 1.42
C ILE A 59 3.26 9.77 0.15
N VAL A 60 3.83 8.61 -0.08
CA VAL A 60 4.77 8.34 -1.18
C VAL A 60 4.17 7.30 -2.12
N CYS A 61 4.03 7.67 -3.40
CA CYS A 61 3.50 6.82 -4.44
C CYS A 61 4.63 6.42 -5.41
N PRO A 62 5.23 5.23 -5.27
CA PRO A 62 6.27 4.76 -6.17
C PRO A 62 5.70 4.33 -7.52
N ASN A 63 6.56 4.28 -8.55
CA ASN A 63 6.20 3.66 -9.82
C ASN A 63 6.47 2.15 -9.77
N GLY A 64 5.42 1.34 -9.65
CA GLY A 64 5.47 -0.13 -9.64
C GLY A 64 5.37 -0.78 -11.02
N SER A 65 5.37 0.03 -12.10
CA SER A 65 5.33 -0.45 -13.48
C SER A 65 6.48 0.15 -14.30
N PRO A 66 7.74 -0.21 -13.98
CA PRO A 66 8.88 0.28 -14.73
C PRO A 66 8.75 -0.10 -16.21
N ASP A 67 9.02 0.86 -17.12
CA ASP A 67 8.85 0.69 -18.56
C ASP A 67 7.43 0.24 -18.96
N GLY A 68 6.40 0.55 -18.16
CA GLY A 68 5.01 0.15 -18.40
C GLY A 68 4.72 -1.34 -18.18
N GLN A 69 5.61 -2.07 -17.52
CA GLN A 69 5.42 -3.49 -17.24
C GLN A 69 4.78 -3.73 -15.88
N ASN A 70 3.72 -4.52 -15.83
CA ASN A 70 3.10 -4.96 -14.59
C ASN A 70 3.95 -6.04 -13.93
N ILE A 71 4.73 -5.70 -12.93
CA ILE A 71 5.69 -6.60 -12.27
C ILE A 71 5.24 -7.08 -10.89
N PHE A 72 4.02 -6.77 -10.48
CA PHE A 72 3.43 -7.16 -9.20
C PHE A 72 4.34 -6.91 -7.99
N TYR A 73 5.13 -5.83 -8.07
CA TYR A 73 6.06 -5.45 -6.98
C TYR A 73 7.05 -6.57 -6.59
N CYS A 74 7.29 -7.53 -7.46
CA CYS A 74 8.16 -8.68 -7.21
C CYS A 74 9.51 -8.54 -7.90
N ASP A 75 10.49 -9.27 -7.38
CA ASP A 75 11.72 -9.51 -8.09
C ASP A 75 11.50 -10.59 -9.15
N ASN A 76 12.10 -10.39 -10.32
CA ASN A 76 12.13 -11.37 -11.42
C ASN A 76 10.75 -11.91 -11.84
N TYR A 77 9.71 -11.08 -11.74
CA TYR A 77 8.35 -11.48 -12.11
C TYR A 77 8.32 -12.01 -13.54
N GLN A 78 7.83 -13.26 -13.72
CA GLN A 78 7.80 -13.95 -15.01
C GLN A 78 9.13 -13.92 -15.79
N GLY A 79 10.26 -13.93 -15.08
CA GLY A 79 11.59 -13.98 -15.70
C GLY A 79 12.09 -12.65 -16.29
N ASN A 80 11.51 -11.51 -15.91
CA ASN A 80 11.86 -10.19 -16.45
C ASN A 80 13.22 -9.63 -15.97
N ASN A 81 13.93 -10.32 -15.10
CA ASN A 81 15.23 -9.94 -14.51
C ASN A 81 15.21 -8.59 -13.74
N MET A 82 14.05 -8.04 -13.44
CA MET A 82 13.92 -6.83 -12.60
C MET A 82 13.96 -7.22 -11.13
N LYS A 83 14.71 -6.47 -10.34
CA LYS A 83 14.79 -6.63 -8.89
C LYS A 83 14.01 -5.51 -8.19
N TYR A 84 12.68 -5.48 -8.42
CA TYR A 84 11.88 -4.37 -7.92
C TYR A 84 11.69 -4.39 -6.41
N MET A 85 11.42 -5.55 -5.83
CA MET A 85 11.29 -5.70 -4.38
C MET A 85 12.62 -5.35 -3.69
N THR A 86 13.73 -5.89 -4.18
CA THR A 86 15.09 -5.53 -3.70
C THR A 86 15.31 -4.02 -3.78
N TYR A 87 15.02 -3.39 -4.93
CA TYR A 87 15.12 -1.94 -5.10
C TYR A 87 14.25 -1.19 -4.09
N PHE A 88 13.00 -1.64 -3.84
CA PHE A 88 12.07 -0.96 -2.95
C PHE A 88 12.60 -0.90 -1.51
N PHE A 89 13.15 -2.01 -1.01
CA PHE A 89 13.67 -2.08 0.37
C PHE A 89 15.09 -1.55 0.52
N ASP A 90 15.97 -1.84 -0.42
CA ASP A 90 17.40 -1.54 -0.28
C ASP A 90 17.77 -0.14 -0.75
N GLU A 91 16.98 0.46 -1.67
CA GLU A 91 17.28 1.76 -2.26
C GLU A 91 16.17 2.78 -2.04
N PHE A 92 14.90 2.43 -2.36
CA PHE A 92 13.81 3.40 -2.41
C PHE A 92 13.39 3.89 -1.03
N ILE A 93 13.09 2.99 -0.08
CA ILE A 93 12.76 3.38 1.30
C ILE A 93 13.91 4.21 1.92
N PRO A 94 15.18 3.76 1.90
CA PRO A 94 16.29 4.57 2.41
C PRO A 94 16.43 5.93 1.73
N TYR A 95 16.21 5.99 0.42
CA TYR A 95 16.23 7.26 -0.31
C TYR A 95 15.13 8.21 0.18
N VAL A 96 13.89 7.74 0.29
CA VAL A 96 12.77 8.55 0.78
C VAL A 96 13.04 9.06 2.19
N GLU A 97 13.43 8.18 3.09
CA GLU A 97 13.66 8.50 4.50
C GLU A 97 14.86 9.41 4.73
N SER A 98 15.84 9.44 3.83
CA SER A 98 16.99 10.37 3.90
C SER A 98 16.74 11.73 3.24
N ASN A 99 15.80 11.81 2.28
CA ASN A 99 15.56 13.05 1.53
C ASN A 99 14.31 13.82 1.98
N PHE A 100 13.40 13.15 2.68
CA PHE A 100 12.23 13.77 3.30
C PHE A 100 12.29 13.60 4.82
N LYS A 101 11.63 14.47 5.55
CA LYS A 101 11.60 14.40 7.03
C LYS A 101 10.66 13.27 7.49
N VAL A 102 11.08 12.04 7.27
CA VAL A 102 10.35 10.84 7.70
C VAL A 102 10.81 10.42 9.09
N LYS A 103 9.87 10.23 10.00
CA LYS A 103 10.10 9.54 11.27
C LYS A 103 10.19 8.05 10.99
N ALA A 104 11.41 7.56 10.75
CA ALA A 104 11.63 6.16 10.38
C ALA A 104 11.36 5.20 11.55
N GLY A 105 10.63 4.14 11.29
CA GLY A 105 10.36 3.10 12.28
C GLY A 105 9.11 2.29 11.94
N ARG A 106 8.96 1.11 12.55
CA ARG A 106 7.77 0.28 12.33
C ARG A 106 6.49 1.03 12.70
N GLY A 107 6.44 1.65 13.89
CA GLY A 107 5.25 2.33 14.41
C GLY A 107 4.82 3.58 13.63
N THR A 108 5.66 4.04 12.70
CA THR A 108 5.45 5.26 11.92
C THR A 108 5.51 5.02 10.41
N ARG A 109 5.56 3.75 9.99
CA ARG A 109 5.55 3.37 8.57
C ARG A 109 4.36 2.46 8.27
N ALA A 110 3.54 2.83 7.30
CA ALA A 110 2.43 2.04 6.80
C ALA A 110 2.55 1.83 5.29
N ILE A 111 1.83 0.82 4.79
CA ILE A 111 1.77 0.53 3.36
C ILE A 111 0.32 0.28 2.95
N ALA A 112 -0.06 0.76 1.78
CA ALA A 112 -1.38 0.52 1.22
C ALA A 112 -1.30 0.45 -0.31
N GLY A 113 -2.36 -0.05 -0.94
CA GLY A 113 -2.43 -0.06 -2.39
C GLY A 113 -3.71 -0.65 -2.94
N LEU A 114 -3.89 -0.53 -4.25
CA LEU A 114 -5.05 -1.07 -4.95
C LEU A 114 -4.64 -2.17 -5.94
N SER A 115 -5.48 -3.19 -6.12
CA SER A 115 -5.31 -4.25 -7.14
C SER A 115 -3.93 -4.91 -7.07
N MET A 116 -3.07 -4.73 -8.09
CA MET A 116 -1.66 -5.11 -8.08
C MET A 116 -0.91 -4.51 -6.88
N GLY A 117 -1.17 -3.23 -6.56
CA GLY A 117 -0.59 -2.58 -5.38
C GLY A 117 -1.18 -3.09 -4.06
N GLY A 118 -2.42 -3.57 -4.06
CA GLY A 118 -3.03 -4.27 -2.94
C GLY A 118 -2.30 -5.60 -2.64
N PHE A 119 -1.96 -6.36 -3.70
CA PHE A 119 -1.07 -7.51 -3.59
C PHE A 119 0.29 -7.11 -3.03
N GLY A 120 0.95 -6.12 -3.65
CA GLY A 120 2.28 -5.66 -3.22
C GLY A 120 2.31 -5.21 -1.76
N SER A 121 1.25 -4.54 -1.30
CA SER A 121 1.13 -4.10 0.10
C SER A 121 1.08 -5.28 1.08
N LEU A 122 0.24 -6.29 0.79
CA LEU A 122 0.16 -7.52 1.59
C LEU A 122 1.48 -8.29 1.53
N TYR A 123 2.01 -8.48 0.33
CA TYR A 123 3.27 -9.21 0.13
C TYR A 123 4.42 -8.60 0.93
N TYR A 124 4.62 -7.28 0.84
CA TYR A 124 5.69 -6.59 1.54
C TYR A 124 5.51 -6.60 3.06
N SER A 125 4.27 -6.44 3.52
CA SER A 125 3.99 -6.48 4.95
C SER A 125 4.14 -7.88 5.57
N PHE A 126 3.96 -8.93 4.78
CA PHE A 126 4.17 -10.31 5.23
C PHE A 126 5.63 -10.74 5.13
N LEU A 127 6.36 -10.21 4.15
CA LEU A 127 7.78 -10.49 3.97
C LEU A 127 8.63 -9.76 5.03
N HIS A 128 8.25 -8.52 5.37
CA HIS A 128 8.94 -7.65 6.33
C HIS A 128 7.97 -7.09 7.38
N PRO A 129 7.42 -7.94 8.26
CA PRO A 129 6.44 -7.52 9.27
C PRO A 129 7.03 -6.53 10.27
N GLU A 130 8.35 -6.52 10.45
CA GLU A 130 9.08 -5.58 11.30
C GLU A 130 9.14 -4.17 10.73
N MET A 131 8.78 -3.97 9.47
CA MET A 131 8.90 -2.66 8.81
C MET A 131 7.63 -1.81 8.87
N PHE A 132 6.46 -2.42 8.99
CA PHE A 132 5.18 -1.71 8.87
C PHE A 132 4.27 -1.94 10.08
N CYS A 133 3.57 -0.90 10.53
CA CYS A 133 2.56 -1.03 11.57
C CYS A 133 1.17 -1.36 11.01
N TYR A 134 0.93 -1.02 9.74
CA TYR A 134 -0.38 -1.20 9.12
C TYR A 134 -0.30 -1.48 7.63
N VAL A 135 -1.20 -2.33 7.14
CA VAL A 135 -1.45 -2.54 5.72
C VAL A 135 -2.92 -2.36 5.38
N TYR A 136 -3.20 -1.59 4.30
CA TYR A 136 -4.55 -1.41 3.77
C TYR A 136 -4.59 -1.80 2.28
N ALA A 137 -5.27 -2.89 1.97
CA ALA A 137 -5.35 -3.42 0.62
C ALA A 137 -6.75 -3.20 0.02
N CYS A 138 -6.83 -2.34 -1.00
CA CYS A 138 -8.05 -2.08 -1.77
C CYS A 138 -8.14 -3.05 -2.94
N SER A 139 -9.22 -3.84 -3.04
CA SER A 139 -9.42 -4.78 -4.15
C SER A 139 -8.17 -5.60 -4.49
N PRO A 140 -7.49 -6.25 -3.51
CA PRO A 140 -6.19 -6.86 -3.76
C PRO A 140 -6.28 -8.07 -4.69
N ALA A 141 -5.31 -8.21 -5.58
CA ALA A 141 -5.09 -9.42 -6.36
C ALA A 141 -4.36 -10.46 -5.47
N THR A 142 -5.08 -11.35 -4.82
CA THR A 142 -4.53 -12.26 -3.79
C THR A 142 -3.98 -13.59 -4.31
N ALA A 143 -4.18 -13.88 -5.60
CA ALA A 143 -3.68 -15.11 -6.24
C ALA A 143 -3.28 -14.76 -7.69
N ILE A 144 -1.98 -14.63 -7.92
CA ILE A 144 -1.41 -14.21 -9.21
C ILE A 144 -0.36 -15.21 -9.64
N GLU A 145 -0.54 -15.74 -10.85
CA GLU A 145 0.43 -16.66 -11.46
C GLU A 145 1.78 -15.97 -11.66
N GLY A 146 2.86 -16.62 -11.22
CA GLY A 146 4.22 -16.11 -11.31
C GLY A 146 4.61 -15.09 -10.25
N ALA A 147 3.69 -14.71 -9.36
CA ALA A 147 3.99 -13.91 -8.17
C ALA A 147 4.13 -14.81 -6.92
N PRO A 148 4.78 -14.33 -5.85
CA PRO A 148 4.83 -15.03 -4.57
C PRO A 148 3.44 -15.38 -4.05
N ASN A 149 3.34 -16.56 -3.47
CA ASN A 149 2.07 -17.07 -2.96
C ASN A 149 1.78 -16.52 -1.54
N LEU A 150 0.84 -15.60 -1.41
CA LEU A 150 0.47 -15.02 -0.11
C LEU A 150 -0.04 -16.07 0.89
N TYR A 151 -0.65 -17.16 0.43
CA TYR A 151 -1.16 -18.22 1.30
C TYR A 151 -0.03 -18.99 2.00
N GLU A 152 1.15 -19.10 1.39
CA GLU A 152 2.33 -19.73 2.00
C GLU A 152 2.96 -18.85 3.10
N MET A 153 2.59 -17.57 3.13
CA MET A 153 3.09 -16.60 4.10
C MET A 153 2.21 -16.47 5.35
N LEU A 154 1.08 -17.19 5.43
CA LEU A 154 0.14 -17.11 6.57
C LEU A 154 0.71 -17.64 7.91
N GLY A 155 1.89 -18.22 7.90
CA GLY A 155 2.65 -18.57 9.10
C GLY A 155 3.51 -17.46 9.70
N THR A 156 3.60 -16.31 9.02
CA THR A 156 4.40 -15.15 9.47
C THR A 156 3.89 -14.63 10.82
N LYS A 157 4.82 -14.35 11.72
CA LYS A 157 4.51 -13.80 13.04
C LYS A 157 4.58 -12.27 13.04
N ASP A 158 3.97 -11.67 14.05
CA ASP A 158 4.04 -10.23 14.30
C ASP A 158 3.59 -9.36 13.12
N LEU A 159 2.63 -9.87 12.35
CA LEU A 159 2.04 -9.13 11.23
C LEU A 159 1.49 -7.77 11.67
N PRO A 160 1.53 -6.74 10.81
CA PRO A 160 0.89 -5.46 11.09
C PRO A 160 -0.63 -5.59 11.16
N GLY A 161 -1.31 -4.52 11.56
CA GLY A 161 -2.77 -4.42 11.38
C GLY A 161 -3.14 -4.54 9.90
N ILE A 162 -4.17 -5.34 9.59
CA ILE A 162 -4.57 -5.65 8.21
C ILE A 162 -6.00 -5.20 7.97
N THR A 163 -6.20 -4.39 6.92
CA THR A 163 -7.53 -4.13 6.35
C THR A 163 -7.54 -4.51 4.88
N ILE A 164 -8.57 -5.22 4.46
CA ILE A 164 -8.91 -5.47 3.06
C ILE A 164 -10.27 -4.85 2.78
N GLU A 165 -10.36 -3.99 1.77
CA GLU A 165 -11.63 -3.41 1.33
C GLU A 165 -11.87 -3.70 -0.15
N ILE A 166 -13.04 -4.26 -0.51
CA ILE A 166 -13.36 -4.68 -1.87
C ILE A 166 -14.84 -4.45 -2.22
N GLY A 167 -15.10 -4.12 -3.47
CA GLY A 167 -16.44 -3.99 -4.03
C GLY A 167 -17.11 -5.36 -4.25
N LYS A 168 -18.41 -5.47 -3.92
CA LYS A 168 -19.16 -6.73 -4.14
C LYS A 168 -19.28 -7.12 -5.61
N GLY A 169 -19.20 -6.16 -6.54
CA GLY A 169 -19.18 -6.37 -7.98
C GLY A 169 -17.78 -6.45 -8.59
N ASP A 170 -16.73 -6.45 -7.77
CA ASP A 170 -15.35 -6.56 -8.23
C ASP A 170 -15.04 -8.00 -8.69
N PHE A 171 -14.37 -8.15 -9.84
CA PHE A 171 -14.02 -9.48 -10.36
C PHE A 171 -13.02 -10.23 -9.47
N LEU A 172 -12.29 -9.53 -8.58
CA LEU A 172 -11.42 -10.12 -7.57
C LEU A 172 -12.15 -10.48 -6.27
N PHE A 173 -13.46 -10.23 -6.16
CA PHE A 173 -14.21 -10.44 -4.92
C PHE A 173 -14.11 -11.88 -4.41
N GLY A 174 -14.21 -12.87 -5.32
CA GLY A 174 -14.10 -14.29 -4.97
C GLY A 174 -12.74 -14.66 -4.38
N SER A 175 -11.64 -14.21 -5.02
CA SER A 175 -10.27 -14.48 -4.55
C SER A 175 -9.97 -13.76 -3.24
N ALA A 176 -10.42 -12.52 -3.07
CA ALA A 176 -10.27 -11.78 -1.83
C ALA A 176 -11.04 -12.43 -0.66
N ASN A 177 -12.25 -12.94 -0.90
CA ASN A 177 -13.00 -13.71 0.09
C ASN A 177 -12.27 -15.00 0.51
N SER A 178 -11.70 -15.73 -0.46
CA SER A 178 -10.93 -16.94 -0.16
C SER A 178 -9.69 -16.60 0.68
N PHE A 179 -9.02 -15.52 0.37
CA PHE A 179 -7.86 -15.07 1.14
C PHE A 179 -8.25 -14.63 2.56
N LYS A 180 -9.35 -13.90 2.72
CA LYS A 180 -9.93 -13.55 4.03
C LYS A 180 -10.21 -14.80 4.88
N GLN A 181 -10.81 -15.82 4.30
CA GLN A 181 -11.06 -17.09 5.00
C GLN A 181 -9.76 -17.78 5.43
N ALA A 182 -8.71 -17.70 4.61
CA ALA A 182 -7.40 -18.24 4.94
C ALA A 182 -6.72 -17.46 6.09
N LEU A 183 -6.84 -16.12 6.11
CA LEU A 183 -6.39 -15.31 7.23
C LEU A 183 -7.07 -15.73 8.53
N ASP A 184 -8.40 -15.87 8.52
CA ASP A 184 -9.18 -16.29 9.69
C ASP A 184 -8.80 -17.71 10.15
N GLY A 185 -8.68 -18.64 9.21
CA GLY A 185 -8.28 -20.03 9.48
C GLY A 185 -6.87 -20.15 10.07
N SER A 186 -6.01 -19.17 9.79
CA SER A 186 -4.66 -19.05 10.35
C SER A 186 -4.60 -18.22 11.66
N GLY A 187 -5.75 -17.75 12.15
CA GLY A 187 -5.83 -16.93 13.37
C GLY A 187 -5.24 -15.54 13.21
N ILE A 188 -5.10 -15.03 11.98
CA ILE A 188 -4.55 -13.70 11.71
C ILE A 188 -5.66 -12.65 11.83
N ALA A 189 -5.52 -11.74 12.78
CA ALA A 189 -6.45 -10.64 12.96
C ALA A 189 -6.49 -9.75 11.71
N ASN A 190 -7.68 -9.52 11.18
CA ASN A 190 -7.89 -8.70 10.00
C ASN A 190 -9.25 -8.01 10.02
N GLU A 191 -9.36 -6.89 9.32
CA GLU A 191 -10.64 -6.26 9.02
C GLU A 191 -10.97 -6.44 7.55
N TYR A 192 -12.14 -6.99 7.25
CA TYR A 192 -12.61 -7.21 5.89
C TYR A 192 -13.86 -6.39 5.63
N ILE A 193 -13.77 -5.45 4.71
CA ILE A 193 -14.81 -4.47 4.41
C ILE A 193 -15.34 -4.72 3.02
N THR A 194 -16.65 -4.91 2.90
CA THR A 194 -17.30 -5.00 1.59
C THR A 194 -18.38 -3.94 1.46
N ARG A 195 -18.46 -3.32 0.30
CA ARG A 195 -19.52 -2.37 -0.07
C ARG A 195 -19.85 -2.49 -1.55
N ASP A 196 -20.92 -1.85 -1.99
CA ASP A 196 -21.25 -1.83 -3.41
C ASP A 196 -20.17 -1.09 -4.20
N GLY A 197 -19.83 -1.61 -5.36
CA GLY A 197 -18.77 -1.10 -6.23
C GLY A 197 -18.12 -2.19 -7.05
N ILE A 198 -17.34 -1.79 -8.02
CA ILE A 198 -16.60 -2.65 -8.96
C ILE A 198 -15.10 -2.29 -8.91
N HIS A 199 -14.29 -2.93 -9.75
CA HIS A 199 -12.84 -2.73 -9.84
C HIS A 199 -12.49 -1.44 -10.59
N ASP A 200 -12.72 -0.27 -9.97
CA ASP A 200 -12.50 1.02 -10.61
C ASP A 200 -12.07 2.13 -9.65
N TRP A 201 -11.68 3.26 -10.23
CA TRP A 201 -11.26 4.44 -9.47
C TRP A 201 -12.38 5.08 -8.63
N ALA A 202 -13.64 4.91 -9.00
CA ALA A 202 -14.75 5.40 -8.18
C ALA A 202 -14.81 4.66 -6.84
N PHE A 203 -14.58 3.33 -6.87
CA PHE A 203 -14.47 2.52 -5.67
C PHE A 203 -13.21 2.89 -4.86
N TRP A 204 -12.02 2.88 -5.46
CA TRP A 204 -10.75 3.08 -4.75
C TRP A 204 -10.60 4.48 -4.15
N LYS A 205 -11.05 5.50 -4.87
CA LYS A 205 -11.15 6.87 -4.33
C LYS A 205 -12.03 6.92 -3.08
N GLY A 206 -13.13 6.18 -3.08
CA GLY A 206 -14.03 6.05 -1.93
C GLY A 206 -13.42 5.29 -0.73
N CYS A 207 -12.30 4.56 -0.90
CA CYS A 207 -11.58 3.94 0.21
C CYS A 207 -10.71 4.95 0.98
N LEU A 208 -10.23 6.03 0.33
CA LEU A 208 -9.24 6.96 0.90
C LEU A 208 -9.62 7.55 2.27
N PRO A 209 -10.85 8.02 2.52
CA PRO A 209 -11.18 8.57 3.83
C PRO A 209 -10.94 7.57 4.98
N LYS A 210 -11.36 6.32 4.79
CA LYS A 210 -11.20 5.27 5.79
C LYS A 210 -9.75 4.80 5.88
N LEU A 211 -9.08 4.60 4.72
CA LEU A 211 -7.68 4.25 4.65
C LEU A 211 -6.81 5.24 5.42
N LEU A 212 -6.93 6.52 5.11
CA LEU A 212 -6.14 7.58 5.73
C LEU A 212 -6.41 7.66 7.23
N LYS A 213 -7.67 7.54 7.65
CA LYS A 213 -8.02 7.51 9.07
C LYS A 213 -7.40 6.32 9.80
N LYS A 214 -7.54 5.11 9.27
CA LYS A 214 -7.01 3.89 9.88
C LYS A 214 -5.49 3.94 10.02
N VAL A 215 -4.80 4.37 8.97
CA VAL A 215 -3.35 4.55 8.98
C VAL A 215 -2.96 5.60 10.02
N SER A 216 -3.62 6.75 10.02
CA SER A 216 -3.38 7.83 10.99
C SER A 216 -3.58 7.37 12.44
N ASP A 217 -4.65 6.62 12.72
CA ASP A 217 -4.96 6.14 14.07
C ASP A 217 -3.92 5.11 14.58
N THR A 218 -3.20 4.43 13.67
CA THR A 218 -2.23 3.39 14.02
C THR A 218 -0.83 3.95 14.29
N PHE A 219 -0.48 5.09 13.70
CA PHE A 219 0.85 5.67 13.89
C PHE A 219 1.12 6.02 15.36
N GLU A 220 2.31 5.67 15.82
CA GLU A 220 2.82 6.07 17.12
C GLU A 220 3.12 7.59 17.18
N GLU A 221 3.19 8.15 18.38
CA GLU A 221 3.53 9.56 18.60
C GLU A 221 5.01 9.86 18.37
#